data_b67b3531c8b247fb975b18eafb704903
#
_entry.id   b67b3531c8b247fb975b18eafb704903
#
_cell.length_a   1.000
_cell.length_b   1.000
_cell.length_c   1.000
_cell.angle_alpha   90.00
_cell.angle_beta   90.00
_cell.angle_gamma   90.00
#
_symmetry.space_group_name_H-M   'P 1'
#
loop_
_entity.id
_entity.type
_entity.pdbx_description
1 polymer ?
#
loop_
_entity_poly.entity_id
_entity_poly.type
_entity_poly.pdbx_seq_one_letter_code
_entity_poly.pdbx_strand_id
1 'polypeptide(L)'
;MSGMVGSPFYIAPEVLSGGYNEAADVWSAGVILYILLSGIPPFWGKTKSKIFECIRSTELWFPSDPWDRVSDSAKELITVMLRRDPRQRPTAKQVLGET
;
A
#
# COMPACT_ATOMS: atom_id res chain seq x y z
N MET A 1 -5.86 12.22 -15.09
CA MET A 1 -5.62 11.43 -14.91
C MET A 1 -5.13 11.17 -14.41
N SER A 2 -5.40 11.38 -14.19
CA SER A 2 -4.60 11.07 -13.83
C SER A 2 -3.85 9.92 -13.99
N GLY A 3 -2.71 9.97 -14.25
CA GLY A 3 -1.90 8.86 -14.42
C GLY A 3 -1.81 7.96 -13.22
N MET A 4 -2.10 8.51 -12.09
CA MET A 4 -2.08 7.73 -10.86
C MET A 4 -3.10 6.63 -10.86
N VAL A 5 -4.24 6.88 -11.45
CA VAL A 5 -5.30 5.89 -11.47
C VAL A 5 -4.87 4.63 -12.19
N GLY A 6 -4.03 4.78 -13.19
CA GLY A 6 -3.58 3.65 -14.00
C GLY A 6 -2.33 2.97 -13.50
N SER A 7 -1.71 3.48 -12.43
CA SER A 7 -0.46 2.89 -11.98
C SER A 7 -0.70 1.56 -11.26
N PRO A 8 -0.09 0.46 -11.75
CA PRO A 8 -0.30 -0.84 -11.12
C PRO A 8 0.25 -0.93 -9.71
N PHE A 9 1.21 -0.08 -9.35
CA PHE A 9 1.82 -0.12 -8.02
C PHE A 9 0.85 0.27 -6.91
N TYR A 10 -0.16 1.08 -7.24
CA TYR A 10 -1.06 1.65 -6.23
C TYR A 10 -2.39 0.94 -6.10
N ILE A 11 -2.66 -0.04 -6.93
CA ILE A 11 -3.97 -0.68 -6.99
C ILE A 11 -4.14 -1.66 -5.84
N ALA A 12 -5.21 -1.51 -5.07
CA ALA A 12 -5.51 -2.42 -3.97
C ALA A 12 -5.96 -3.78 -4.50
N PRO A 13 -5.72 -4.86 -3.72
CA PRO A 13 -6.04 -6.20 -4.21
C PRO A 13 -7.53 -6.42 -4.50
N GLU A 14 -8.44 -5.80 -3.72
CA GLU A 14 -9.86 -5.95 -4.00
C GLU A 14 -10.26 -5.28 -5.31
N VAL A 15 -9.54 -4.24 -5.73
CA VAL A 15 -9.80 -3.59 -7.01
C VAL A 15 -9.46 -4.53 -8.16
N LEU A 16 -8.42 -5.33 -7.99
CA LEU A 16 -8.06 -6.33 -9.00
C LEU A 16 -9.15 -7.37 -9.18
N SER A 17 -9.96 -7.56 -8.15
CA SER A 17 -11.09 -8.50 -8.20
C SER A 17 -12.40 -7.83 -8.60
N GLY A 18 -12.35 -6.56 -8.96
CA GLY A 18 -13.53 -5.83 -9.45
C GLY A 18 -14.22 -4.96 -8.42
N GLY A 19 -13.79 -4.98 -7.17
CA GLY A 19 -14.39 -4.16 -6.13
C GLY A 19 -13.69 -2.83 -5.97
N TYR A 20 -14.40 -1.86 -5.41
CA TYR A 20 -13.78 -0.58 -5.08
C TYR A 20 -14.57 0.11 -3.98
N ASN A 21 -13.87 0.71 -3.05
CA ASN A 21 -14.46 1.59 -2.04
C ASN A 21 -13.36 2.47 -1.46
N GLU A 22 -13.72 3.25 -0.44
CA GLU A 22 -12.78 4.18 0.16
C GLU A 22 -11.54 3.50 0.74
N ALA A 23 -11.68 2.25 1.15
CA ALA A 23 -10.54 1.51 1.70
C ALA A 23 -9.45 1.29 0.65
N ALA A 24 -9.80 1.25 -0.63
CA ALA A 24 -8.81 1.14 -1.69
C ALA A 24 -7.93 2.38 -1.75
N ASP A 25 -8.47 3.54 -1.43
CA ASP A 25 -7.70 4.77 -1.40
C ASP A 25 -6.69 4.76 -0.25
N VAL A 26 -7.07 4.17 0.88
CA VAL A 26 -6.14 4.03 2.01
C VAL A 26 -4.97 3.13 1.63
N TRP A 27 -5.25 2.03 0.92
CA TRP A 27 -4.18 1.17 0.40
C TRP A 27 -3.23 1.98 -0.50
N SER A 28 -3.78 2.72 -1.45
CA SER A 28 -2.96 3.51 -2.38
C SER A 28 -2.10 4.53 -1.63
N ALA A 29 -2.67 5.17 -0.62
CA ALA A 29 -1.92 6.13 0.20
C ALA A 29 -0.79 5.42 0.95
N GLY A 30 -1.03 4.20 1.44
CA GLY A 30 0.01 3.42 2.11
C GLY A 30 1.16 3.07 1.18
N VAL A 31 0.85 2.72 -0.08
CA VAL A 31 1.88 2.45 -1.07
C VAL A 31 2.72 3.71 -1.32
N ILE A 32 2.06 4.84 -1.48
CA ILE A 32 2.76 6.10 -1.70
C ILE A 32 3.67 6.43 -0.51
N LEU A 33 3.17 6.26 0.70
CA LEU A 33 3.97 6.51 1.89
C LEU A 33 5.19 5.60 1.94
N TYR A 34 5.02 4.33 1.63
CA TYR A 34 6.13 3.39 1.57
C TYR A 34 7.20 3.87 0.60
N ILE A 35 6.78 4.31 -0.59
CA ILE A 35 7.71 4.79 -1.61
C ILE A 35 8.41 6.06 -1.15
N LEU A 36 7.68 6.98 -0.53
CA LEU A 36 8.25 8.24 -0.07
C LEU A 36 9.33 8.02 0.98
N LEU A 37 9.17 7.02 1.81
CA LEU A 37 10.12 6.77 2.90
C LEU A 37 11.29 5.89 2.47
N SER A 38 11.12 5.07 1.45
CA SER A 38 12.14 4.10 1.07
C SER A 38 12.72 4.30 -0.32
N GLY A 39 11.97 4.96 -1.19
CA GLY A 39 12.39 5.13 -2.57
C GLY A 39 12.06 3.96 -3.48
N ILE A 40 11.45 2.90 -2.93
CA ILE A 40 11.09 1.73 -3.74
C ILE A 40 9.65 1.32 -3.44
N PRO A 41 8.95 0.70 -4.41
CA PRO A 41 7.58 0.24 -4.16
C PRO A 41 7.58 -1.01 -3.28
N PRO A 42 6.50 -1.20 -2.49
CA PRO A 42 6.41 -2.40 -1.65
C PRO A 42 6.12 -3.67 -2.43
N PHE A 43 5.50 -3.53 -3.59
CA PHE A 43 5.20 -4.66 -4.46
C PHE A 43 5.75 -4.35 -5.84
N TRP A 44 6.45 -5.30 -6.41
CA TRP A 44 7.26 -5.06 -7.59
C TRP A 44 7.19 -6.25 -8.55
N GLY A 45 7.35 -5.96 -9.82
CA GLY A 45 7.42 -7.01 -10.84
C GLY A 45 7.80 -6.40 -12.17
N LYS A 46 8.30 -7.23 -13.07
CA LYS A 46 8.72 -6.78 -14.39
C LYS A 46 7.55 -6.51 -15.32
N THR A 47 6.39 -7.09 -15.02
CA THR A 47 5.19 -6.92 -15.83
C THR A 47 4.04 -6.56 -14.89
N LYS A 48 2.95 -6.05 -15.46
CA LYS A 48 1.75 -5.77 -14.68
C LYS A 48 1.25 -7.02 -13.97
N SER A 49 1.27 -8.16 -14.68
CA SER A 49 0.82 -9.42 -14.09
C SER A 49 1.62 -9.79 -12.86
N LYS A 50 2.93 -9.59 -12.91
CA LYS A 50 3.78 -9.89 -11.77
C LYS A 50 3.54 -8.95 -10.61
N ILE A 51 3.32 -7.66 -10.90
CA ILE A 51 3.01 -6.69 -9.86
C ILE A 51 1.70 -7.06 -9.18
N PHE A 52 0.67 -7.41 -9.97
CA PHE A 52 -0.63 -7.79 -9.43
C PHE A 52 -0.53 -9.06 -8.59
N GLU A 53 0.28 -10.00 -9.03
CA GLU A 53 0.50 -11.22 -8.28
C GLU A 53 1.12 -10.92 -6.92
N CYS A 54 2.09 -10.02 -6.88
CA CYS A 54 2.71 -9.60 -5.62
C CYS A 54 1.72 -8.91 -4.70
N ILE A 55 0.88 -8.05 -5.27
CA ILE A 55 -0.14 -7.34 -4.48
C ILE A 55 -1.08 -8.35 -3.81
N ARG A 56 -1.42 -9.43 -4.51
CA ARG A 56 -2.35 -10.42 -3.97
C ARG A 56 -1.72 -11.35 -2.93
N SER A 57 -0.43 -11.65 -3.05
CA SER A 57 0.11 -12.77 -2.30
C SER A 57 1.43 -12.54 -1.58
N THR A 58 2.20 -11.53 -1.95
CA THR A 58 3.49 -11.30 -1.31
C THR A 58 3.32 -10.57 0.02
N GLU A 59 4.02 -11.02 1.04
CA GLU A 59 3.96 -10.35 2.33
C GLU A 59 4.70 -9.01 2.28
N LEU A 60 4.17 -8.05 3.01
CA LEU A 60 4.80 -6.75 3.14
C LEU A 60 6.12 -6.91 3.89
N TRP A 61 7.17 -6.28 3.38
CA TRP A 61 8.49 -6.42 3.96
C TRP A 61 9.17 -5.06 4.03
N PHE A 62 9.91 -4.85 5.11
CA PHE A 62 10.66 -3.63 5.33
C PHE A 62 12.14 -4.00 5.41
N PRO A 63 12.88 -3.91 4.28
CA PRO A 63 14.32 -4.20 4.32
C PRO A 63 15.03 -3.26 5.30
N SER A 64 16.08 -3.76 5.93
CA SER A 64 16.81 -2.97 6.91
C SER A 64 17.26 -1.63 6.36
N ASP A 65 17.74 -1.59 5.13
CA ASP A 65 18.11 -0.34 4.49
C ASP A 65 17.04 -0.01 3.47
N PRO A 66 16.33 1.10 3.58
CA PRO A 66 16.53 2.18 4.57
C PRO A 66 15.65 2.11 5.82
N TRP A 67 14.89 1.04 6.01
CA TRP A 67 13.82 1.01 7.00
C TRP A 67 14.29 1.04 8.45
N ASP A 68 15.55 0.69 8.70
CA ASP A 68 16.09 0.78 10.05
C ASP A 68 16.08 2.21 10.59
N ARG A 69 16.07 3.19 9.71
CA ARG A 69 16.06 4.61 10.08
C ARG A 69 14.67 5.17 10.22
N VAL A 70 13.66 4.40 9.86
CA VAL A 70 12.27 4.85 9.92
C VAL A 70 11.67 4.38 11.23
N SER A 71 10.84 5.23 11.84
CA SER A 71 10.24 4.89 13.13
C SER A 71 9.35 3.67 13.03
N ASP A 72 9.22 2.96 14.15
CA ASP A 72 8.32 1.82 14.22
C ASP A 72 6.88 2.24 14.02
N SER A 73 6.51 3.44 14.49
CA SER A 73 5.16 3.95 14.30
C SER A 73 4.81 4.10 12.83
N ALA A 74 5.75 4.59 12.01
CA ALA A 74 5.50 4.74 10.60
C ALA A 74 5.36 3.38 9.92
N LYS A 75 6.18 2.41 10.29
CA LYS A 75 6.08 1.07 9.74
C LYS A 75 4.76 0.40 10.11
N GLU A 76 4.31 0.59 11.35
CA GLU A 76 3.04 0.06 11.80
C GLU A 76 1.88 0.66 11.02
N LEU A 77 1.92 1.95 10.80
CA LEU A 77 0.87 2.63 10.04
C LEU A 77 0.80 2.06 8.62
N ILE A 78 1.93 1.93 7.96
CA ILE A 78 1.96 1.37 6.61
C ILE A 78 1.44 -0.07 6.62
N THR A 79 1.81 -0.84 7.63
CA THR A 79 1.37 -2.23 7.74
C THR A 79 -0.15 -2.34 7.78
N VAL A 80 -0.81 -1.48 8.56
CA VAL A 80 -2.27 -1.54 8.65
C VAL A 80 -2.94 -0.97 7.40
N MET A 81 -2.34 0.03 6.77
CA MET A 81 -2.88 0.59 5.53
C MET A 81 -2.80 -0.41 4.38
N LEU A 82 -1.83 -1.31 4.43
CA LEU A 82 -1.61 -2.30 3.36
C LEU A 82 -2.12 -3.69 3.73
N ARG A 83 -3.11 -3.77 4.61
CA ARG A 83 -3.80 -5.03 4.86
C ARG A 83 -4.63 -5.39 3.65
N ARG A 84 -4.61 -6.67 3.27
CA ARG A 84 -5.33 -7.10 2.08
C ARG A 84 -6.83 -7.07 2.26
N ASP A 85 -7.32 -7.34 3.47
CA ASP A 85 -8.75 -7.23 3.75
C ASP A 85 -9.10 -5.76 3.95
N PRO A 86 -9.89 -5.17 3.05
CA PRO A 86 -10.20 -3.75 3.17
C PRO A 86 -10.94 -3.40 4.46
N ARG A 87 -11.63 -4.36 5.06
CA ARG A 87 -12.34 -4.12 6.30
C ARG A 87 -11.41 -3.98 7.50
N GLN A 88 -10.16 -4.40 7.34
CA GLN A 88 -9.17 -4.31 8.42
C GLN A 88 -8.28 -3.08 8.30
N ARG A 89 -8.44 -2.30 7.26
CA ARG A 89 -7.68 -1.08 7.09
C ARG A 89 -8.29 0.05 7.89
N PRO A 90 -7.48 1.01 8.39
CA PRO A 90 -8.04 2.20 9.03
C PRO A 90 -8.77 3.05 8.01
N THR A 91 -9.67 3.91 8.50
CA THR A 91 -10.29 4.91 7.64
C THR A 91 -9.30 6.04 7.41
N ALA A 92 -9.60 6.89 6.43
CA ALA A 92 -8.75 8.06 6.17
C ALA A 92 -8.68 8.96 7.40
N LYS A 93 -9.79 9.11 8.12
CA LYS A 93 -9.80 9.90 9.35
C LYS A 93 -8.85 9.33 10.40
N GLN A 94 -8.85 8.01 10.54
CA GLN A 94 -7.97 7.37 11.51
C GLN A 94 -6.51 7.53 11.12
N VAL A 95 -6.21 7.45 9.83
CA VAL A 95 -4.84 7.66 9.34
C VAL A 95 -4.38 9.07 9.64
N LEU A 96 -5.27 10.05 9.51
CA LEU A 96 -4.94 11.45 9.75
C LEU A 96 -4.90 11.80 11.23
N GLY A 97 -5.17 10.84 12.11
CA GLY A 97 -5.13 11.09 13.54
C GLY A 97 -6.39 11.68 14.12
N GLU A 98 -7.44 11.76 13.34
CA GLU A 98 -8.72 12.25 13.82
C GLU A 98 -9.54 11.09 14.33
N THR A 99 -9.90 11.16 15.56
CA THR A 99 -10.66 10.07 16.18
C THR A 99 -11.98 10.52 16.72
#